data_cd7c80b31cfc5a49fc1ed2f1455545de
#
_entry.id   cd7c80b31cfc5a49fc1ed2f1455545de
#
_cell.length_a   1.000
_cell.length_b   1.000
_cell.length_c   1.000
_cell.angle_alpha   90.00
_cell.angle_beta   90.00
_cell.angle_gamma   90.00
#
_symmetry.space_group_name_H-M   'P 1'
#
loop_
_entity.id
_entity.type
_entity.pdbx_description
1 polymer ?
#
loop_
_entity_poly.entity_id
_entity_poly.type
_entity_poly.pdbx_seq_one_letter_code
_entity_poly.pdbx_strand_id
1 'polypeptide(L)'
;MTGTGASGPTGPTGPTGSSGASGSRGTGPRPAPAGGQRAAWAEGARAAVPFTVAIFAFGVSFGVLAKGAGFTALAATSMSGLVFVGSSQFAAVSVIVNGGGWAAAAVAGTLLNLRYLVMGFAILPALRGGRARRAVESQLVIEESWAIASDADGRFDRVRLLSSGVVLWLGWVLGTLAGAVGPFRAVDILNYGLDAVSPVLFFLLLAPHLGTARKRSAAATSAVAAAVLTAVAVPDSAIAVACAVAVAWTWWAGRKP
;
A
#
# COMPACT_ATOMS: atom_id res chain seq x y z
N MET A 1 4.81 -89.89 16.96
CA MET A 1 3.61 -89.26 17.53
C MET A 1 3.76 -87.78 17.32
N THR A 2 3.25 -87.30 16.28
CA THR A 2 2.06 -86.42 16.07
C THR A 2 2.14 -85.08 16.73
N GLY A 3 2.08 -84.04 15.92
CA GLY A 3 1.88 -82.69 16.37
C GLY A 3 2.06 -81.66 15.25
N THR A 4 1.14 -81.65 14.36
CA THR A 4 0.72 -80.66 13.41
C THR A 4 0.75 -79.22 13.94
N GLY A 5 1.47 -78.31 13.25
CA GLY A 5 1.37 -76.87 13.48
C GLY A 5 0.75 -76.20 12.26
N ALA A 6 -0.35 -75.54 12.50
CA ALA A 6 -1.16 -74.85 11.49
C ALA A 6 -0.54 -73.50 11.14
N SER A 7 -0.41 -73.24 9.85
CA SER A 7 -0.13 -71.96 9.24
C SER A 7 -1.39 -71.09 9.24
N GLY A 8 -1.35 -69.85 9.88
CA GLY A 8 -2.36 -68.82 9.78
C GLY A 8 -2.24 -67.98 8.51
N PRO A 9 -3.31 -67.47 7.94
CA PRO A 9 -3.32 -66.74 6.68
C PRO A 9 -2.89 -65.29 6.85
N THR A 10 -2.09 -64.84 5.91
CA THR A 10 -1.72 -63.45 5.71
C THR A 10 -2.92 -62.61 5.29
N GLY A 11 -3.28 -61.59 6.12
CA GLY A 11 -4.31 -60.62 5.79
C GLY A 11 -3.86 -59.59 4.73
N PRO A 12 -4.75 -59.05 3.92
CA PRO A 12 -4.43 -58.12 2.85
C PRO A 12 -4.08 -56.74 3.42
N THR A 13 -2.98 -56.18 2.92
CA THR A 13 -2.56 -54.82 3.12
C THR A 13 -3.56 -53.85 2.50
N GLY A 14 -4.28 -53.10 3.31
CA GLY A 14 -5.16 -52.02 2.87
C GLY A 14 -4.40 -50.83 2.28
N PRO A 15 -5.01 -50.09 1.34
CA PRO A 15 -4.35 -48.94 0.72
C PRO A 15 -4.24 -47.80 1.73
N THR A 16 -3.01 -47.30 1.89
CA THR A 16 -2.70 -46.09 2.62
C THR A 16 -3.42 -44.89 1.97
N GLY A 17 -4.49 -44.44 2.59
CA GLY A 17 -5.19 -43.21 2.21
C GLY A 17 -4.26 -42.02 2.40
N SER A 18 -3.84 -41.42 1.30
CA SER A 18 -3.25 -40.10 1.31
C SER A 18 -4.33 -39.08 1.71
N SER A 19 -4.38 -38.77 3.00
CA SER A 19 -5.17 -37.63 3.47
C SER A 19 -4.58 -36.38 2.87
N GLY A 20 -5.23 -35.85 1.83
CA GLY A 20 -4.98 -34.51 1.31
C GLY A 20 -5.18 -33.50 2.43
N ALA A 21 -4.07 -33.04 3.01
CA ALA A 21 -4.08 -31.92 3.90
C ALA A 21 -4.52 -30.69 3.09
N SER A 22 -5.81 -30.38 3.16
CA SER A 22 -6.35 -29.08 2.82
C SER A 22 -5.60 -28.04 3.67
N GLY A 23 -4.57 -27.43 3.05
CA GLY A 23 -3.77 -26.40 3.71
C GLY A 23 -4.66 -25.24 4.11
N SER A 24 -4.98 -25.15 5.40
CA SER A 24 -5.53 -23.93 5.99
C SER A 24 -4.55 -22.81 5.64
N ARG A 25 -5.00 -21.82 4.86
CA ARG A 25 -4.26 -20.59 4.58
C ARG A 25 -3.91 -19.96 5.91
N GLY A 26 -2.67 -20.21 6.35
CA GLY A 26 -2.21 -19.78 7.65
C GLY A 26 -2.08 -18.26 7.70
N THR A 27 -2.92 -17.62 8.47
CA THR A 27 -2.88 -16.19 8.82
C THR A 27 -1.79 -15.86 9.83
N GLY A 28 -0.80 -16.73 10.01
CA GLY A 28 0.28 -16.55 10.98
C GLY A 28 1.36 -15.55 10.52
N PRO A 29 2.13 -14.99 11.46
CA PRO A 29 3.28 -14.13 11.16
C PRO A 29 4.30 -14.87 10.30
N ARG A 30 4.94 -14.13 9.36
CA ARG A 30 6.03 -14.65 8.55
C ARG A 30 7.17 -15.16 9.45
N PRO A 31 7.80 -16.31 9.14
CA PRO A 31 9.02 -16.75 9.82
C PRO A 31 10.11 -15.67 9.71
N ALA A 32 10.90 -15.48 10.75
CA ALA A 32 12.01 -14.54 10.75
C ALA A 32 13.02 -14.91 9.65
N PRO A 33 13.56 -13.94 8.89
CA PRO A 33 14.56 -14.18 7.86
C PRO A 33 15.85 -14.76 8.47
N ALA A 34 16.58 -15.56 7.70
CA ALA A 34 17.78 -16.29 8.12
C ALA A 34 18.93 -15.42 8.66
N GLY A 35 18.87 -14.09 8.51
CA GLY A 35 19.87 -13.12 8.97
C GLY A 35 19.52 -12.37 10.25
N GLY A 36 18.47 -12.76 10.95
CA GLY A 36 18.04 -12.05 12.16
C GLY A 36 17.34 -10.70 11.87
N GLN A 37 16.92 -10.04 12.95
CA GLN A 37 16.10 -8.80 12.88
C GLN A 37 16.79 -7.63 12.15
N ARG A 38 18.13 -7.52 12.28
CA ARG A 38 18.91 -6.47 11.59
C ARG A 38 18.92 -6.64 10.07
N ALA A 39 19.03 -7.88 9.58
CA ALA A 39 18.99 -8.16 8.16
C ALA A 39 17.60 -7.87 7.57
N ALA A 40 16.52 -8.26 8.27
CA ALA A 40 15.15 -7.94 7.89
C ALA A 40 14.90 -6.42 7.84
N TRP A 41 15.45 -5.66 8.79
CA TRP A 41 15.41 -4.20 8.79
C TRP A 41 16.10 -3.60 7.55
N ALA A 42 17.33 -4.05 7.28
CA ALA A 42 18.09 -3.58 6.12
C ALA A 42 17.40 -3.94 4.80
N GLU A 43 16.77 -5.09 4.72
CA GLU A 43 16.03 -5.53 3.53
C GLU A 43 14.82 -4.64 3.26
N GLY A 44 13.98 -4.39 4.27
CA GLY A 44 12.82 -3.51 4.13
C GLY A 44 13.22 -2.07 3.81
N ALA A 45 14.27 -1.54 4.47
CA ALA A 45 14.79 -0.21 4.18
C ALA A 45 15.32 -0.09 2.74
N ARG A 46 16.08 -1.08 2.24
CA ARG A 46 16.57 -1.10 0.85
C ARG A 46 15.44 -1.19 -0.16
N ALA A 47 14.43 -2.00 0.12
CA ALA A 47 13.26 -2.11 -0.74
C ALA A 47 12.49 -0.79 -0.86
N ALA A 48 12.54 0.07 0.17
CA ALA A 48 11.91 1.38 0.16
C ALA A 48 12.67 2.44 -0.65
N VAL A 49 13.99 2.30 -0.86
CA VAL A 49 14.83 3.33 -1.48
C VAL A 49 14.27 3.86 -2.81
N PRO A 50 13.90 3.02 -3.80
CA PRO A 50 13.39 3.53 -5.08
C PRO A 50 12.10 4.32 -4.92
N PHE A 51 11.23 3.91 -4.02
CA PHE A 51 9.99 4.63 -3.70
C PHE A 51 10.28 5.93 -2.94
N THR A 52 11.28 5.92 -2.06
CA THR A 52 11.65 7.10 -1.27
C THR A 52 12.09 8.27 -2.15
N VAL A 53 12.79 8.02 -3.28
CA VAL A 53 13.16 9.08 -4.23
C VAL A 53 11.92 9.75 -4.81
N ALA A 54 10.93 8.97 -5.24
CA ALA A 54 9.67 9.48 -5.76
C ALA A 54 8.87 10.22 -4.68
N ILE A 55 8.77 9.63 -3.48
CA ILE A 55 8.07 10.21 -2.32
C ILE A 55 8.73 11.51 -1.87
N PHE A 56 10.06 11.59 -1.89
CA PHE A 56 10.79 12.83 -1.59
C PHE A 56 10.44 13.93 -2.60
N ALA A 57 10.48 13.64 -3.90
CA ALA A 57 10.11 14.60 -4.95
C ALA A 57 8.66 15.07 -4.80
N PHE A 58 7.75 14.15 -4.48
CA PHE A 58 6.35 14.46 -4.22
C PHE A 58 6.16 15.27 -2.94
N GLY A 59 6.96 15.00 -1.91
CA GLY A 59 7.05 15.83 -0.70
C GLY A 59 7.53 17.25 -0.99
N VAL A 60 8.54 17.43 -1.86
CA VAL A 60 8.97 18.76 -2.32
C VAL A 60 7.80 19.51 -2.96
N SER A 61 7.05 18.85 -3.85
CA SER A 61 5.87 19.43 -4.48
C SER A 61 4.83 19.88 -3.45
N PHE A 62 4.57 19.06 -2.44
CA PHE A 62 3.67 19.43 -1.34
C PHE A 62 4.19 20.62 -0.55
N GLY A 63 5.48 20.63 -0.19
CA GLY A 63 6.08 21.75 0.55
C GLY A 63 5.96 23.08 -0.18
N VAL A 64 6.17 23.09 -1.50
CA VAL A 64 6.01 24.30 -2.33
C VAL A 64 4.54 24.71 -2.40
N LEU A 65 3.61 23.77 -2.58
CA LEU A 65 2.18 24.06 -2.60
C LEU A 65 1.70 24.64 -1.25
N ALA A 66 2.09 24.04 -0.15
CA ALA A 66 1.74 24.49 1.20
C ALA A 66 2.28 25.91 1.47
N LYS A 67 3.55 26.19 1.06
CA LYS A 67 4.14 27.53 1.13
C LYS A 67 3.32 28.53 0.29
N GLY A 68 2.93 28.18 -0.92
CA GLY A 68 2.06 29.01 -1.78
C GLY A 68 0.69 29.26 -1.17
N ALA A 69 0.16 28.36 -0.37
CA ALA A 69 -1.07 28.47 0.39
C ALA A 69 -0.93 29.28 1.70
N GLY A 70 0.25 29.84 2.00
CA GLY A 70 0.51 30.64 3.19
C GLY A 70 0.92 29.83 4.44
N PHE A 71 1.20 28.54 4.31
CA PHE A 71 1.72 27.76 5.43
C PHE A 71 3.17 28.15 5.72
N THR A 72 3.51 28.22 7.00
CA THR A 72 4.92 28.29 7.40
C THR A 72 5.62 26.96 7.14
N ALA A 73 6.94 26.98 6.96
CA ALA A 73 7.71 25.75 6.78
C ALA A 73 7.51 24.76 7.94
N LEU A 74 7.41 25.29 9.18
CA LEU A 74 7.14 24.48 10.35
C LEU A 74 5.75 23.83 10.27
N ALA A 75 4.72 24.58 9.90
CA ALA A 75 3.36 24.06 9.79
C ALA A 75 3.25 22.97 8.72
N ALA A 76 3.82 23.20 7.53
CA ALA A 76 3.84 22.23 6.45
C ALA A 76 4.59 20.94 6.84
N THR A 77 5.78 21.07 7.45
CA THR A 77 6.59 19.93 7.87
C THR A 77 5.93 19.17 9.03
N SER A 78 5.33 19.85 10.00
CA SER A 78 4.60 19.22 11.10
C SER A 78 3.37 18.46 10.57
N MET A 79 2.63 19.04 9.63
CA MET A 79 1.52 18.36 8.96
C MET A 79 2.01 17.08 8.26
N SER A 80 3.13 17.14 7.56
CA SER A 80 3.72 15.95 6.89
C SER A 80 4.20 14.89 7.88
N GLY A 81 4.75 15.30 9.01
CA GLY A 81 5.18 14.37 10.06
C GLY A 81 4.03 13.65 10.75
N LEU A 82 2.90 14.34 10.95
CA LEU A 82 1.75 13.82 11.67
C LEU A 82 0.75 13.08 10.78
N VAL A 83 0.52 13.55 9.56
CA VAL A 83 -0.50 12.97 8.66
C VAL A 83 0.08 11.90 7.74
N PHE A 84 1.28 12.06 7.26
CA PHE A 84 2.00 11.14 6.36
C PHE A 84 1.12 10.47 5.27
N VAL A 85 0.21 11.23 4.69
CA VAL A 85 -0.63 10.79 3.56
C VAL A 85 -0.73 11.90 2.54
N GLY A 86 0.06 11.82 1.47
CA GLY A 86 0.19 12.88 0.47
C GLY A 86 -1.15 13.32 -0.12
N SER A 87 -1.96 12.38 -0.60
CA SER A 87 -3.25 12.69 -1.23
C SER A 87 -4.20 13.50 -0.35
N SER A 88 -4.31 13.17 0.94
CA SER A 88 -5.16 13.90 1.87
C SER A 88 -4.61 15.29 2.20
N GLN A 89 -3.28 15.41 2.26
CA GLN A 89 -2.62 16.70 2.49
C GLN A 89 -2.80 17.64 1.29
N PHE A 90 -2.59 17.14 0.06
CA PHE A 90 -2.85 17.91 -1.17
C PHE A 90 -4.31 18.34 -1.26
N ALA A 91 -5.27 17.45 -0.97
CA ALA A 91 -6.69 17.78 -1.00
C ALA A 91 -7.04 18.86 0.04
N ALA A 92 -6.54 18.72 1.28
CA ALA A 92 -6.79 19.70 2.32
C ALA A 92 -6.24 21.09 1.95
N VAL A 93 -5.00 21.17 1.45
CA VAL A 93 -4.40 22.43 1.00
C VAL A 93 -5.14 22.99 -0.21
N SER A 94 -5.55 22.16 -1.17
CA SER A 94 -6.34 22.60 -2.33
C SER A 94 -7.67 23.23 -1.91
N VAL A 95 -8.39 22.65 -0.94
CA VAL A 95 -9.63 23.24 -0.41
C VAL A 95 -9.35 24.64 0.19
N ILE A 96 -8.26 24.80 0.93
CA ILE A 96 -7.88 26.10 1.53
C ILE A 96 -7.55 27.12 0.44
N VAL A 97 -6.76 26.76 -0.56
CA VAL A 97 -6.36 27.64 -1.68
C VAL A 97 -7.58 28.10 -2.49
N ASN A 98 -8.61 27.27 -2.63
CA ASN A 98 -9.86 27.61 -3.32
C ASN A 98 -10.88 28.32 -2.42
N GLY A 99 -10.46 28.85 -1.28
CA GLY A 99 -11.31 29.63 -0.38
C GLY A 99 -12.17 28.80 0.56
N GLY A 100 -11.98 27.48 0.63
CA GLY A 100 -12.63 26.60 1.60
C GLY A 100 -12.08 26.82 3.02
N GLY A 101 -12.95 26.63 4.01
CA GLY A 101 -12.54 26.73 5.41
C GLY A 101 -11.78 25.51 5.91
N TRP A 102 -11.12 25.64 7.05
CA TRP A 102 -10.36 24.55 7.70
C TRP A 102 -11.20 23.28 7.96
N ALA A 103 -12.48 23.45 8.30
CA ALA A 103 -13.39 22.34 8.50
C ALA A 103 -13.60 21.54 7.21
N ALA A 104 -13.83 22.20 6.09
CA ALA A 104 -13.98 21.55 4.78
C ALA A 104 -12.68 20.84 4.35
N ALA A 105 -11.52 21.47 4.60
CA ALA A 105 -10.21 20.87 4.34
C ALA A 105 -10.00 19.60 5.19
N ALA A 106 -10.35 19.62 6.47
CA ALA A 106 -10.26 18.46 7.34
C ALA A 106 -11.20 17.32 6.90
N VAL A 107 -12.42 17.65 6.49
CA VAL A 107 -13.37 16.65 5.95
C VAL A 107 -12.82 16.02 4.67
N ALA A 108 -12.34 16.82 3.71
CA ALA A 108 -11.77 16.32 2.46
C ALA A 108 -10.57 15.37 2.71
N GLY A 109 -9.65 15.77 3.57
CA GLY A 109 -8.52 14.93 3.95
C GLY A 109 -8.94 13.63 4.65
N THR A 110 -9.91 13.71 5.56
CA THR A 110 -10.43 12.53 6.28
C THR A 110 -11.12 11.55 5.34
N LEU A 111 -11.95 12.03 4.41
CA LEU A 111 -12.63 11.18 3.43
C LEU A 111 -11.63 10.39 2.58
N LEU A 112 -10.56 11.03 2.12
CA LEU A 112 -9.50 10.35 1.37
C LEU A 112 -8.75 9.31 2.21
N ASN A 113 -8.66 9.51 3.51
CA ASN A 113 -8.01 8.58 4.43
C ASN A 113 -8.87 7.37 4.80
N LEU A 114 -10.17 7.35 4.50
CA LEU A 114 -11.04 6.20 4.79
C LEU A 114 -10.53 4.90 4.15
N ARG A 115 -9.83 4.97 3.02
CA ARG A 115 -9.19 3.79 2.38
C ARG A 115 -8.19 3.08 3.29
N TYR A 116 -7.52 3.82 4.17
CA TYR A 116 -6.56 3.24 5.13
C TYR A 116 -7.21 2.43 6.24
N LEU A 117 -8.52 2.57 6.47
CA LEU A 117 -9.24 1.70 7.41
C LEU A 117 -9.20 0.25 6.94
N VAL A 118 -9.42 0.00 5.64
CA VAL A 118 -9.38 -1.36 5.07
C VAL A 118 -7.98 -1.94 5.16
N MET A 119 -6.96 -1.15 4.80
CA MET A 119 -5.56 -1.56 4.92
C MET A 119 -5.16 -1.80 6.38
N GLY A 120 -5.63 -0.95 7.28
CA GLY A 120 -5.41 -1.07 8.72
C GLY A 120 -5.99 -2.37 9.28
N PHE A 121 -7.21 -2.73 8.92
CA PHE A 121 -7.80 -4.01 9.34
C PHE A 121 -7.01 -5.21 8.84
N ALA A 122 -6.53 -5.18 7.60
CA ALA A 122 -5.73 -6.26 7.02
C ALA A 122 -4.39 -6.45 7.75
N ILE A 123 -3.78 -5.36 8.25
CA ILE A 123 -2.46 -5.40 8.88
C ILE A 123 -2.49 -5.58 10.40
N LEU A 124 -3.66 -5.39 11.04
CA LEU A 124 -3.83 -5.51 12.50
C LEU A 124 -3.19 -6.77 13.11
N PRO A 125 -3.31 -7.97 12.48
CA PRO A 125 -2.71 -9.19 13.02
C PRO A 125 -1.16 -9.14 13.06
N ALA A 126 -0.53 -8.33 12.20
CA ALA A 126 0.93 -8.19 12.14
C ALA A 126 1.45 -7.18 13.17
N LEU A 127 0.63 -6.22 13.63
CA LEU A 127 1.01 -5.22 14.61
C LEU A 127 1.00 -5.82 16.02
N ARG A 128 2.03 -5.52 16.81
CA ARG A 128 2.23 -6.10 18.16
C ARG A 128 2.22 -5.03 19.24
N GLY A 129 1.83 -5.43 20.45
CA GLY A 129 1.87 -4.57 21.63
C GLY A 129 0.53 -3.89 21.96
N GLY A 130 0.56 -2.95 22.90
CA GLY A 130 -0.62 -2.22 23.36
C GLY A 130 -1.16 -1.22 22.32
N ARG A 131 -2.33 -0.63 22.61
CA ARG A 131 -3.06 0.28 21.69
C ARG A 131 -2.19 1.47 21.22
N ALA A 132 -1.46 2.11 22.13
CA ALA A 132 -0.59 3.27 21.79
C ALA A 132 0.51 2.86 20.82
N ARG A 133 1.19 1.74 21.04
CA ARG A 133 2.22 1.24 20.15
C ARG A 133 1.67 0.91 18.76
N ARG A 134 0.52 0.24 18.68
CA ARG A 134 -0.14 -0.07 17.41
C ARG A 134 -0.55 1.21 16.67
N ALA A 135 -1.01 2.24 17.37
CA ALA A 135 -1.33 3.53 16.77
C ALA A 135 -0.09 4.19 16.15
N VAL A 136 1.05 4.17 16.85
CA VAL A 136 2.32 4.70 16.30
C VAL A 136 2.81 3.86 15.12
N GLU A 137 2.74 2.53 15.21
CA GLU A 137 3.14 1.65 14.11
C GLU A 137 2.22 1.81 12.89
N SER A 138 0.91 2.03 13.09
CA SER A 138 -0.04 2.26 12.00
C SER A 138 0.19 3.57 11.26
N GLN A 139 0.84 4.56 11.87
CA GLN A 139 1.25 5.81 11.21
C GLN A 139 2.22 5.56 10.04
N LEU A 140 2.96 4.45 10.07
CA LEU A 140 3.91 4.08 9.03
C LEU A 140 3.28 3.23 7.90
N VAL A 141 1.96 2.99 7.96
CA VAL A 141 1.23 2.20 6.97
C VAL A 141 0.73 3.12 5.88
N ILE A 142 1.42 3.09 4.76
CA ILE A 142 1.00 3.69 3.49
C ILE A 142 1.05 2.62 2.40
N GLU A 143 0.57 2.91 1.20
CA GLU A 143 0.47 1.95 0.11
C GLU A 143 1.80 1.24 -0.17
N GLU A 144 2.90 1.99 -0.19
CA GLU A 144 4.23 1.48 -0.50
C GLU A 144 4.77 0.57 0.60
N SER A 145 4.68 1.00 1.87
CA SER A 145 5.14 0.19 3.01
C SER A 145 4.29 -1.08 3.16
N TRP A 146 2.99 -0.98 2.90
CA TRP A 146 2.05 -2.09 2.87
C TRP A 146 2.42 -3.10 1.77
N ALA A 147 2.70 -2.61 0.55
CA ALA A 147 3.11 -3.45 -0.58
C ALA A 147 4.46 -4.14 -0.33
N ILE A 148 5.46 -3.42 0.23
CA ILE A 148 6.79 -3.97 0.58
C ILE A 148 6.69 -5.03 1.67
N ALA A 149 5.77 -4.85 2.63
CA ALA A 149 5.59 -5.75 3.76
C ALA A 149 4.75 -7.00 3.43
N SER A 150 3.92 -6.94 2.38
CA SER A 150 3.03 -8.05 1.99
C SER A 150 3.78 -9.13 1.20
N ASP A 151 3.37 -10.39 1.39
CA ASP A 151 3.80 -11.51 0.54
C ASP A 151 2.67 -11.98 -0.38
N ALA A 152 2.99 -12.97 -1.25
CA ALA A 152 2.05 -13.54 -2.20
C ALA A 152 0.85 -14.25 -1.52
N ASP A 153 1.01 -14.68 -0.27
CA ASP A 153 0.00 -15.38 0.53
C ASP A 153 -0.87 -14.41 1.35
N GLY A 154 -0.63 -13.09 1.23
CA GLY A 154 -1.33 -12.05 1.96
C GLY A 154 -0.92 -11.92 3.44
N ARG A 155 0.28 -12.42 3.79
CA ARG A 155 0.86 -12.23 5.12
C ARG A 155 1.72 -10.97 5.13
N PHE A 156 1.84 -10.35 6.30
CA PHE A 156 2.63 -9.13 6.48
C PHE A 156 3.84 -9.36 7.38
N ASP A 157 4.99 -8.91 6.92
CA ASP A 157 6.20 -8.83 7.72
C ASP A 157 6.26 -7.48 8.43
N ARG A 158 6.08 -7.50 9.76
CA ARG A 158 6.10 -6.29 10.59
C ARG A 158 7.44 -5.55 10.53
N VAL A 159 8.57 -6.27 10.45
CA VAL A 159 9.89 -5.63 10.44
C VAL A 159 10.09 -4.89 9.13
N ARG A 160 9.72 -5.50 8.01
CA ARG A 160 9.73 -4.87 6.69
C ARG A 160 8.77 -3.66 6.62
N LEU A 161 7.58 -3.77 7.23
CA LEU A 161 6.63 -2.66 7.29
C LEU A 161 7.23 -1.45 7.99
N LEU A 162 7.77 -1.65 9.20
CA LEU A 162 8.28 -0.55 10.01
C LEU A 162 9.55 0.04 9.40
N SER A 163 10.46 -0.78 8.89
CA SER A 163 11.71 -0.29 8.29
C SER A 163 11.45 0.48 7.00
N SER A 164 10.62 -0.04 6.09
CA SER A 164 10.24 0.68 4.88
C SER A 164 9.45 1.95 5.22
N GLY A 165 8.45 1.85 6.11
CA GLY A 165 7.64 2.99 6.52
C GLY A 165 8.44 4.15 7.10
N VAL A 166 9.46 3.87 7.95
CA VAL A 166 10.34 4.91 8.49
C VAL A 166 11.15 5.60 7.38
N VAL A 167 11.72 4.84 6.45
CA VAL A 167 12.49 5.41 5.33
C VAL A 167 11.61 6.28 4.44
N LEU A 168 10.42 5.81 4.10
CA LEU A 168 9.44 6.55 3.30
C LEU A 168 8.95 7.81 4.03
N TRP A 169 8.66 7.70 5.33
CA TRP A 169 8.26 8.83 6.17
C TRP A 169 9.34 9.92 6.22
N LEU A 170 10.60 9.52 6.43
CA LEU A 170 11.72 10.47 6.38
C LEU A 170 11.82 11.14 5.01
N GLY A 171 11.70 10.38 3.92
CA GLY A 171 11.70 10.92 2.56
C GLY A 171 10.61 11.98 2.37
N TRP A 172 9.39 11.69 2.81
CA TRP A 172 8.26 12.61 2.72
C TRP A 172 8.47 13.90 3.53
N VAL A 173 8.86 13.78 4.80
CA VAL A 173 9.05 14.92 5.70
C VAL A 173 10.21 15.80 5.23
N LEU A 174 11.34 15.18 4.84
CA LEU A 174 12.50 15.91 4.32
C LEU A 174 12.19 16.56 2.97
N GLY A 175 11.45 15.90 2.10
CA GLY A 175 10.97 16.49 0.86
C GLY A 175 10.08 17.72 1.11
N THR A 176 9.10 17.60 2.00
CA THR A 176 8.24 18.72 2.40
C THR A 176 9.04 19.90 2.95
N LEU A 177 10.00 19.61 3.84
CA LEU A 177 10.85 20.66 4.39
C LEU A 177 11.67 21.34 3.28
N ALA A 178 12.31 20.56 2.39
CA ALA A 178 13.07 21.10 1.27
C ALA A 178 12.21 21.98 0.34
N GLY A 179 10.97 21.55 0.05
CA GLY A 179 10.03 22.34 -0.76
C GLY A 179 9.57 23.62 -0.06
N ALA A 180 9.31 23.56 1.26
CA ALA A 180 8.83 24.70 2.02
C ALA A 180 9.89 25.79 2.26
N VAL A 181 11.15 25.38 2.50
CA VAL A 181 12.25 26.33 2.75
C VAL A 181 13.06 26.69 1.47
N GLY A 182 13.00 25.83 0.47
CA GLY A 182 13.77 25.97 -0.77
C GLY A 182 13.33 27.17 -1.62
N PRO A 183 14.13 27.50 -2.63
CA PRO A 183 13.85 28.60 -3.58
C PRO A 183 12.81 28.22 -4.64
N PHE A 184 12.19 27.05 -4.53
CA PHE A 184 11.24 26.53 -5.53
C PHE A 184 9.95 27.34 -5.59
N ARG A 185 9.40 27.49 -6.79
CA ARG A 185 8.11 28.12 -7.07
C ARG A 185 7.14 27.07 -7.61
N ALA A 186 5.84 27.31 -7.44
CA ALA A 186 4.81 26.38 -7.93
C ALA A 186 4.93 26.10 -9.45
N VAL A 187 5.32 27.09 -10.23
CA VAL A 187 5.53 26.95 -11.68
C VAL A 187 6.68 25.99 -12.02
N ASP A 188 7.70 25.91 -11.17
CA ASP A 188 8.85 25.03 -11.38
C ASP A 188 8.43 23.56 -11.28
N ILE A 189 7.47 23.24 -10.39
CA ILE A 189 6.94 21.89 -10.19
C ILE A 189 6.33 21.35 -11.49
N LEU A 190 5.51 22.16 -12.17
CA LEU A 190 4.90 21.79 -13.45
C LEU A 190 5.95 21.64 -14.54
N ASN A 191 6.94 22.56 -14.60
CA ASN A 191 8.01 22.51 -15.59
C ASN A 191 8.93 21.30 -15.45
N TYR A 192 9.11 20.78 -14.23
CA TYR A 192 9.89 19.57 -13.96
C TYR A 192 9.09 18.27 -14.05
N GLY A 193 7.79 18.34 -14.38
CA GLY A 193 6.92 17.18 -14.51
C GLY A 193 6.71 16.42 -13.19
N LEU A 194 6.83 17.10 -12.05
CA LEU A 194 6.64 16.50 -10.73
C LEU A 194 5.18 16.08 -10.47
N ASP A 195 4.25 16.56 -11.25
CA ASP A 195 2.86 16.11 -11.33
C ASP A 195 2.73 14.66 -11.83
N ALA A 196 3.68 14.20 -12.67
CA ALA A 196 3.73 12.82 -13.17
C ALA A 196 4.26 11.81 -12.12
N VAL A 197 4.84 12.27 -11.01
CA VAL A 197 5.42 11.38 -9.99
C VAL A 197 4.37 10.45 -9.39
N SER A 198 3.17 10.97 -9.11
CA SER A 198 2.08 10.18 -8.50
C SER A 198 1.61 9.02 -9.41
N PRO A 199 1.23 9.25 -10.69
CA PRO A 199 0.83 8.14 -11.56
C PRO A 199 1.96 7.14 -11.81
N VAL A 200 3.23 7.57 -11.88
CA VAL A 200 4.38 6.66 -12.03
C VAL A 200 4.52 5.79 -10.79
N LEU A 201 4.37 6.36 -9.60
CA LEU A 201 4.47 5.62 -8.33
C LEU A 201 3.37 4.56 -8.23
N PHE A 202 2.12 4.89 -8.55
CA PHE A 202 1.02 3.92 -8.59
C PHE A 202 1.25 2.84 -9.65
N PHE A 203 1.84 3.17 -10.79
CA PHE A 203 2.21 2.18 -11.79
C PHE A 203 3.29 1.23 -11.28
N LEU A 204 4.31 1.72 -10.58
CA LEU A 204 5.34 0.89 -9.96
C LEU A 204 4.76 -0.08 -8.91
N LEU A 205 3.76 0.36 -8.15
CA LEU A 205 3.05 -0.51 -7.21
C LEU A 205 2.18 -1.55 -7.92
N LEU A 206 1.56 -1.20 -9.04
CA LEU A 206 0.71 -2.10 -9.80
C LEU A 206 1.51 -3.15 -10.58
N ALA A 207 2.65 -2.77 -11.15
CA ALA A 207 3.44 -3.60 -12.08
C ALA A 207 3.74 -5.03 -11.55
N PRO A 208 4.18 -5.24 -10.29
CA PRO A 208 4.42 -6.57 -9.73
C PRO A 208 3.16 -7.45 -9.67
N HIS A 209 1.98 -6.83 -9.61
CA HIS A 209 0.70 -7.53 -9.50
C HIS A 209 0.14 -7.97 -10.86
N LEU A 210 0.70 -7.50 -11.99
CA LEU A 210 0.27 -7.81 -13.35
C LEU A 210 0.80 -9.16 -13.90
N GLY A 211 1.18 -10.09 -13.02
CA GLY A 211 1.80 -11.36 -13.37
C GLY A 211 0.96 -12.33 -14.21
N THR A 212 -0.37 -12.17 -14.24
CA THR A 212 -1.27 -13.06 -15.01
C THR A 212 -2.05 -12.30 -16.07
N ALA A 213 -2.39 -12.95 -17.19
CA ALA A 213 -3.19 -12.36 -18.27
C ALA A 213 -4.53 -11.80 -17.75
N ARG A 214 -5.17 -12.49 -16.80
CA ARG A 214 -6.41 -12.07 -16.16
C ARG A 214 -6.25 -10.76 -15.38
N LYS A 215 -5.16 -10.60 -14.62
CA LYS A 215 -4.89 -9.35 -13.89
C LYS A 215 -4.56 -8.20 -14.83
N ARG A 216 -3.82 -8.47 -15.90
CA ARG A 216 -3.55 -7.48 -16.96
C ARG A 216 -4.83 -7.01 -17.66
N SER A 217 -5.73 -7.93 -18.01
CA SER A 217 -7.00 -7.55 -18.63
C SER A 217 -7.89 -6.75 -17.66
N ALA A 218 -7.94 -7.10 -16.38
CA ALA A 218 -8.65 -6.32 -15.37
C ALA A 218 -8.09 -4.89 -15.26
N ALA A 219 -6.78 -4.73 -15.21
CA ALA A 219 -6.13 -3.42 -15.15
C ALA A 219 -6.40 -2.60 -16.44
N ALA A 220 -6.30 -3.22 -17.61
CA ALA A 220 -6.53 -2.55 -18.88
C ALA A 220 -8.00 -2.09 -19.02
N THR A 221 -8.98 -2.94 -18.71
CA THR A 221 -10.40 -2.57 -18.77
C THR A 221 -10.75 -1.45 -17.80
N SER A 222 -10.16 -1.47 -16.58
CA SER A 222 -10.37 -0.39 -15.61
C SER A 222 -9.73 0.92 -16.04
N ALA A 223 -8.53 0.87 -16.64
CA ALA A 223 -7.85 2.04 -17.16
C ALA A 223 -8.64 2.68 -18.33
N VAL A 224 -9.14 1.87 -19.25
CA VAL A 224 -9.99 2.34 -20.36
C VAL A 224 -11.28 2.96 -19.82
N ALA A 225 -11.94 2.32 -18.85
CA ALA A 225 -13.15 2.87 -18.24
C ALA A 225 -12.89 4.23 -17.58
N ALA A 226 -11.79 4.35 -16.81
CA ALA A 226 -11.41 5.62 -16.21
C ALA A 226 -11.13 6.70 -17.26
N ALA A 227 -10.36 6.38 -18.31
CA ALA A 227 -10.02 7.31 -19.38
C ALA A 227 -11.28 7.82 -20.13
N VAL A 228 -12.21 6.92 -20.46
CA VAL A 228 -13.46 7.28 -21.13
C VAL A 228 -14.30 8.21 -20.25
N LEU A 229 -14.48 7.86 -18.96
CA LEU A 229 -15.27 8.68 -18.04
C LEU A 229 -14.66 10.06 -17.80
N THR A 230 -13.34 10.15 -17.74
CA THR A 230 -12.64 11.43 -17.62
C THR A 230 -12.82 12.26 -18.89
N ALA A 231 -12.79 11.63 -20.08
CA ALA A 231 -12.97 12.31 -21.36
C ALA A 231 -14.40 12.82 -21.58
N VAL A 232 -15.42 12.15 -21.02
CA VAL A 232 -16.82 12.59 -21.08
C VAL A 232 -17.22 13.54 -19.94
N ALA A 233 -16.25 14.14 -19.27
CA ALA A 233 -16.42 15.16 -18.22
C ALA A 233 -17.21 14.70 -16.98
N VAL A 234 -17.00 13.44 -16.56
CA VAL A 234 -17.50 12.90 -15.28
C VAL A 234 -16.32 12.47 -14.37
N PRO A 235 -15.34 13.37 -14.10
CA PRO A 235 -14.09 12.99 -13.42
C PRO A 235 -14.31 12.49 -11.99
N ASP A 236 -15.30 13.03 -11.29
CA ASP A 236 -15.54 12.70 -9.86
C ASP A 236 -15.98 11.24 -9.66
N SER A 237 -16.62 10.63 -10.65
CA SER A 237 -17.05 9.23 -10.60
C SER A 237 -16.09 8.26 -11.30
N ALA A 238 -15.14 8.76 -12.09
CA ALA A 238 -14.26 7.93 -12.92
C ALA A 238 -13.49 6.88 -12.10
N ILE A 239 -12.94 7.26 -10.95
CA ILE A 239 -12.20 6.34 -10.07
C ILE A 239 -13.11 5.28 -9.48
N ALA A 240 -14.29 5.68 -8.97
CA ALA A 240 -15.25 4.75 -8.36
C ALA A 240 -15.74 3.71 -9.37
N VAL A 241 -16.06 4.16 -10.60
CA VAL A 241 -16.50 3.26 -11.68
C VAL A 241 -15.36 2.36 -12.15
N ALA A 242 -14.13 2.88 -12.29
CA ALA A 242 -12.97 2.06 -12.64
C ALA A 242 -12.71 0.95 -11.59
N CYS A 243 -12.84 1.26 -10.30
CA CYS A 243 -12.75 0.27 -9.23
C CYS A 243 -13.88 -0.79 -9.32
N ALA A 244 -15.12 -0.34 -9.54
CA ALA A 244 -16.26 -1.25 -9.70
C ALA A 244 -16.07 -2.19 -10.92
N VAL A 245 -15.59 -1.65 -12.04
CA VAL A 245 -15.25 -2.43 -13.24
C VAL A 245 -14.17 -3.47 -12.96
N ALA A 246 -13.10 -3.10 -12.22
CA ALA A 246 -12.04 -4.03 -11.85
C ALA A 246 -12.57 -5.19 -10.99
N VAL A 247 -13.39 -4.88 -9.98
CA VAL A 247 -14.00 -5.87 -9.09
C VAL A 247 -14.95 -6.78 -9.88
N ALA A 248 -15.85 -6.21 -10.68
CA ALA A 248 -16.80 -6.96 -11.49
C ALA A 248 -16.09 -7.90 -12.48
N TRP A 249 -15.03 -7.39 -13.15
CA TRP A 249 -14.22 -8.18 -14.07
C TRP A 249 -13.53 -9.35 -13.39
N THR A 250 -12.89 -9.12 -12.24
CA THR A 250 -12.19 -10.19 -11.50
C THR A 250 -13.16 -11.24 -10.97
N TRP A 251 -14.34 -10.84 -10.54
CA TRP A 251 -15.40 -11.73 -10.08
C TRP A 251 -15.99 -12.57 -11.24
N TRP A 252 -16.31 -11.94 -12.38
CA TRP A 252 -16.83 -12.62 -13.56
C TRP A 252 -15.81 -13.60 -14.17
N ALA A 253 -14.56 -13.15 -14.33
CA ALA A 253 -13.47 -13.97 -14.83
C ALA A 253 -13.08 -15.11 -13.88
N GLY A 254 -13.41 -15.01 -12.58
CA GLY A 254 -13.22 -16.07 -11.57
C GLY A 254 -14.25 -17.19 -11.65
N ARG A 255 -15.37 -16.96 -12.35
CA ARG A 255 -16.46 -17.94 -12.53
C ARG A 255 -16.32 -18.80 -13.77
N LYS A 256 -15.40 -18.48 -14.67
CA LYS A 256 -15.14 -19.32 -15.84
C LYS A 256 -14.25 -20.49 -15.37
N PRO A 257 -14.68 -21.74 -15.53
CA PRO A 257 -13.93 -22.95 -15.18
C PRO A 257 -12.63 -23.08 -15.98
#